data_3a16d301b2b248b62eefbde9a9c4e634
#
_entry.id   3a16d301b2b248b62eefbde9a9c4e634
#
_cell.length_a   1.000
_cell.length_b   1.000
_cell.length_c   1.000
_cell.angle_alpha   90.00
_cell.angle_beta   90.00
_cell.angle_gamma   90.00
#
_symmetry.space_group_name_H-M   'P 1'
#
loop_
_entity.id
_entity.type
_entity.pdbx_description
1 polymer ?
#
loop_
_entity_poly.entity_id
_entity_poly.type
_entity_poly.pdbx_seq_one_letter_code
_entity_poly.pdbx_strand_id
1 'polypeptide(L)'
;GRVELDGFHTSQLDARTRAQKIAVVQQESSMLFPLRAWEYVLQGRHPYGRTFHFESEEDFTIVENALEQVGASPLAERWMDKISGGEKQRVVVARALAQQPLLLLLDEPTLHLDIGAQVELLERLRRLAAENHYTVVVVTHELNMAAAFADQVVLLHKGKCLKVGPPAEVYRRELLEQVFEAPLDVEFGPDGRPRVSIRGRKEIGLGSDPAQPA
;
A
#
# COMPACT_ATOMS: atom_id res chain seq x y z
N GLY A 1 7.58 12.55 17.76
CA GLY A 1 8.35 11.48 17.11
C GLY A 1 9.45 12.04 16.23
N ARG A 2 10.38 11.21 15.84
CA ARG A 2 11.47 11.55 14.93
C ARG A 2 11.38 10.64 13.71
N VAL A 3 11.45 11.23 12.51
CA VAL A 3 11.51 10.50 11.25
C VAL A 3 12.74 10.96 10.49
N GLU A 4 13.55 10.01 10.08
CA GLU A 4 14.75 10.23 9.28
C GLU A 4 14.60 9.54 7.93
N LEU A 5 15.04 10.21 6.90
CA LEU A 5 15.09 9.69 5.54
C LEU A 5 16.48 9.99 4.97
N ASP A 6 17.20 8.95 4.58
CA ASP A 6 18.54 9.07 3.99
C ASP A 6 19.52 9.89 4.87
N GLY A 7 19.44 9.65 6.20
CA GLY A 7 20.27 10.36 7.20
C GLY A 7 19.84 11.78 7.53
N PHE A 8 18.78 12.31 6.90
CA PHE A 8 18.24 13.64 7.18
C PHE A 8 16.96 13.56 8.00
N HIS A 9 16.83 14.45 8.96
CA HIS A 9 15.59 14.63 9.70
C HIS A 9 14.52 15.25 8.79
N THR A 10 13.37 14.59 8.61
CA THR A 10 12.34 15.06 7.67
C THR A 10 11.81 16.46 7.95
N SER A 11 11.85 16.90 9.22
CA SER A 11 11.48 18.27 9.60
C SER A 11 12.49 19.34 9.17
N GLN A 12 13.69 18.96 8.79
CA GLN A 12 14.74 19.88 8.31
C GLN A 12 14.70 20.04 6.79
N LEU A 13 13.99 19.17 6.09
CA LEU A 13 13.79 19.26 4.65
C LEU A 13 12.73 20.33 4.34
N ASP A 14 13.02 21.22 3.40
CA ASP A 14 12.00 22.10 2.84
C ASP A 14 10.90 21.31 2.15
N ALA A 15 9.75 21.96 1.92
CA ALA A 15 8.57 21.29 1.37
C ALA A 15 8.81 20.66 0.00
N ARG A 16 9.61 21.32 -0.85
CA ARG A 16 9.92 20.86 -2.21
C ARG A 16 10.84 19.63 -2.17
N THR A 17 11.94 19.70 -1.43
CA THR A 17 12.88 18.58 -1.26
C THR A 17 12.18 17.36 -0.66
N ARG A 18 11.32 17.58 0.34
CA ARG A 18 10.51 16.53 0.94
C ARG A 18 9.55 15.90 -0.09
N ALA A 19 8.86 16.73 -0.89
CA ALA A 19 7.98 16.26 -1.94
C ALA A 19 8.71 15.55 -3.09
N GLN A 20 9.98 15.81 -3.33
CA GLN A 20 10.80 15.04 -4.28
C GLN A 20 11.23 13.68 -3.73
N LYS A 21 11.35 13.52 -2.42
CA LYS A 21 11.85 12.29 -1.78
C LYS A 21 10.74 11.36 -1.28
N ILE A 22 9.56 11.89 -0.97
CA ILE A 22 8.45 11.12 -0.37
C ILE A 22 7.21 11.32 -1.22
N ALA A 23 6.69 10.22 -1.77
CA ALA A 23 5.38 10.21 -2.40
C ALA A 23 4.36 9.54 -1.48
N VAL A 24 3.14 10.06 -1.48
CA VAL A 24 2.03 9.56 -0.66
C VAL A 24 0.83 9.24 -1.54
N VAL A 25 0.32 8.02 -1.40
CA VAL A 25 -0.97 7.59 -1.95
C VAL A 25 -1.94 7.48 -0.78
N GLN A 26 -2.94 8.36 -0.78
CA GLN A 26 -4.00 8.37 0.24
C GLN A 26 -5.14 7.45 -0.17
N GLN A 27 -5.91 6.98 0.81
CA GLN A 27 -7.04 6.07 0.64
C GLN A 27 -8.10 6.61 -0.34
N GLU A 28 -8.39 7.90 -0.30
CA GLU A 28 -9.32 8.56 -1.22
C GLU A 28 -8.67 9.78 -1.88
N SER A 29 -8.75 9.82 -3.19
CA SER A 29 -8.37 10.99 -4.00
C SER A 29 -9.63 11.53 -4.69
N SER A 30 -10.25 12.56 -4.10
CA SER A 30 -11.32 13.29 -4.80
C SER A 30 -10.71 14.13 -5.92
N MET A 31 -11.18 13.91 -7.14
CA MET A 31 -10.80 14.77 -8.26
C MET A 31 -11.82 15.88 -8.40
N LEU A 32 -11.32 17.11 -8.41
CA LEU A 32 -12.15 18.30 -8.58
C LEU A 32 -12.53 18.57 -10.05
N PHE A 33 -11.73 18.06 -10.99
CA PHE A 33 -11.90 18.27 -12.43
C PHE A 33 -11.69 16.94 -13.18
N PRO A 34 -12.38 16.74 -14.33
CA PRO A 34 -12.12 15.59 -15.18
C PRO A 34 -10.72 15.71 -15.80
N LEU A 35 -9.91 14.66 -15.62
CA LEU A 35 -8.55 14.55 -16.16
C LEU A 35 -8.43 13.22 -16.90
N ARG A 36 -7.58 13.19 -17.92
CA ARG A 36 -7.08 11.92 -18.48
C ARG A 36 -6.04 11.29 -17.55
N ALA A 37 -5.83 10.01 -17.67
CA ALA A 37 -4.90 9.30 -16.79
C ALA A 37 -3.47 9.88 -16.85
N TRP A 38 -2.96 10.18 -18.06
CA TRP A 38 -1.63 10.78 -18.19
C TRP A 38 -1.54 12.19 -17.57
N GLU A 39 -2.58 13.03 -17.70
CA GLU A 39 -2.65 14.35 -17.07
C GLU A 39 -2.63 14.26 -15.55
N TYR A 40 -3.33 13.25 -15.00
CA TYR A 40 -3.31 12.97 -13.58
C TYR A 40 -1.93 12.53 -13.09
N VAL A 41 -1.25 11.66 -13.84
CA VAL A 41 0.11 11.18 -13.52
C VAL A 41 1.13 12.31 -13.61
N LEU A 42 0.99 13.21 -14.57
CA LEU A 42 1.86 14.37 -14.77
C LEU A 42 1.88 15.30 -13.54
N GLN A 43 0.80 15.37 -12.75
CA GLN A 43 0.81 16.10 -11.48
C GLN A 43 1.89 15.61 -10.51
N GLY A 44 2.36 14.36 -10.65
CA GLY A 44 3.50 13.84 -9.88
C GLY A 44 4.81 14.62 -10.13
N ARG A 45 4.89 15.36 -11.23
CA ARG A 45 6.06 16.16 -11.57
C ARG A 45 6.06 17.57 -10.97
N HIS A 46 4.97 18.01 -10.31
CA HIS A 46 4.88 19.34 -9.67
C HIS A 46 6.08 19.70 -8.78
N PRO A 47 6.68 18.79 -7.97
CA PRO A 47 7.85 19.13 -7.17
C PRO A 47 9.10 19.51 -7.98
N TYR A 48 9.12 19.21 -9.27
CA TYR A 48 10.24 19.50 -10.18
C TYR A 48 10.00 20.75 -11.04
N GLY A 49 8.73 21.19 -11.16
CA GLY A 49 8.33 22.36 -11.93
C GLY A 49 9.04 23.65 -11.47
N ARG A 50 9.39 24.52 -12.40
CA ARG A 50 9.87 25.89 -12.14
C ARG A 50 8.70 26.87 -12.34
N THR A 51 8.73 27.98 -11.63
CA THR A 51 7.62 28.96 -11.50
C THR A 51 7.02 29.49 -12.81
N PHE A 52 7.63 29.26 -13.98
CA PHE A 52 7.17 29.71 -15.29
C PHE A 52 7.56 28.76 -16.43
N HIS A 53 7.72 27.46 -16.16
CA HIS A 53 8.09 26.49 -17.20
C HIS A 53 6.95 25.52 -17.39
N PHE A 54 6.61 25.28 -18.65
CA PHE A 54 5.77 24.17 -19.09
C PHE A 54 6.50 22.86 -18.80
N GLU A 55 5.76 21.77 -18.69
CA GLU A 55 6.27 20.42 -18.58
C GLU A 55 7.26 20.13 -19.71
N SER A 56 8.35 19.47 -19.38
CA SER A 56 9.42 19.11 -20.33
C SER A 56 9.11 17.80 -21.05
N GLU A 57 9.78 17.53 -22.17
CA GLU A 57 9.73 16.20 -22.81
C GLU A 57 10.19 15.08 -21.87
N GLU A 58 11.12 15.39 -20.96
CA GLU A 58 11.56 14.47 -19.91
C GLU A 58 10.41 14.12 -18.96
N ASP A 59 9.58 15.09 -18.56
CA ASP A 59 8.43 14.84 -17.68
C ASP A 59 7.40 13.90 -18.35
N PHE A 60 7.16 14.06 -19.64
CA PHE A 60 6.29 13.15 -20.40
C PHE A 60 6.86 11.74 -20.46
N THR A 61 8.17 11.60 -20.72
CA THR A 61 8.86 10.29 -20.70
C THR A 61 8.73 9.61 -19.33
N ILE A 62 8.88 10.38 -18.23
CA ILE A 62 8.71 9.86 -16.87
C ILE A 62 7.27 9.41 -16.63
N VAL A 63 6.28 10.14 -17.12
CA VAL A 63 4.86 9.77 -17.02
C VAL A 63 4.56 8.47 -17.76
N GLU A 64 5.05 8.33 -19.00
CA GLU A 64 4.91 7.10 -19.79
C GLU A 64 5.53 5.89 -19.06
N ASN A 65 6.75 6.03 -18.57
CA ASN A 65 7.43 4.99 -17.80
C ASN A 65 6.67 4.64 -16.51
N ALA A 66 6.15 5.64 -15.80
CA ALA A 66 5.37 5.40 -14.58
C ALA A 66 4.07 4.64 -14.85
N LEU A 67 3.37 4.95 -15.94
CA LEU A 67 2.19 4.22 -16.39
C LEU A 67 2.54 2.78 -16.79
N GLU A 68 3.66 2.56 -17.49
CA GLU A 68 4.11 1.24 -17.89
C GLU A 68 4.43 0.37 -16.66
N GLN A 69 5.15 0.89 -15.69
CA GLN A 69 5.54 0.19 -14.47
C GLN A 69 4.35 -0.41 -13.72
N VAL A 70 3.20 0.26 -13.76
CA VAL A 70 1.97 -0.23 -13.10
C VAL A 70 1.01 -0.94 -14.07
N GLY A 71 1.38 -1.10 -15.35
CA GLY A 71 0.52 -1.71 -16.38
C GLY A 71 -0.70 -0.85 -16.71
N ALA A 72 -0.56 0.47 -16.65
CA ALA A 72 -1.62 1.43 -16.95
C ALA A 72 -1.43 2.18 -18.28
N SER A 73 -0.42 1.85 -19.10
CA SER A 73 -0.19 2.49 -20.41
C SER A 73 -1.44 2.51 -21.32
N PRO A 74 -2.26 1.43 -21.40
CA PRO A 74 -3.48 1.46 -22.22
C PRO A 74 -4.55 2.43 -21.71
N LEU A 75 -4.39 2.95 -20.50
CA LEU A 75 -5.32 3.87 -19.86
C LEU A 75 -4.93 5.34 -20.06
N ALA A 76 -3.74 5.64 -20.59
CA ALA A 76 -3.17 6.98 -20.63
C ALA A 76 -4.18 8.04 -21.12
N GLU A 77 -4.87 7.78 -22.21
CA GLU A 77 -5.84 8.68 -22.83
C GLU A 77 -7.26 8.58 -22.26
N ARG A 78 -7.51 7.66 -21.32
CA ARG A 78 -8.83 7.47 -20.72
C ARG A 78 -9.09 8.49 -19.62
N TRP A 79 -10.33 8.92 -19.51
CA TRP A 79 -10.76 9.78 -18.42
C TRP A 79 -10.79 9.02 -17.11
N MET A 80 -10.28 9.63 -16.04
CA MET A 80 -10.18 9.04 -14.71
C MET A 80 -11.54 8.64 -14.10
N ASP A 81 -12.63 9.29 -14.53
CA ASP A 81 -14.00 8.95 -14.11
C ASP A 81 -14.64 7.83 -14.94
N LYS A 82 -13.95 7.35 -15.99
CA LYS A 82 -14.42 6.31 -16.94
C LYS A 82 -13.62 5.00 -16.84
N ILE A 83 -12.74 4.89 -15.86
CA ILE A 83 -11.96 3.67 -15.60
C ILE A 83 -12.44 3.00 -14.31
N SER A 84 -12.23 1.69 -14.19
CA SER A 84 -12.60 0.90 -13.01
C SER A 84 -11.79 1.31 -11.77
N GLY A 85 -12.24 0.90 -10.58
CA GLY A 85 -11.52 1.17 -9.33
C GLY A 85 -10.08 0.66 -9.33
N GLY A 86 -9.84 -0.57 -9.81
CA GLY A 86 -8.51 -1.14 -9.91
C GLY A 86 -7.63 -0.44 -10.96
N GLU A 87 -8.20 -0.06 -12.11
CA GLU A 87 -7.50 0.77 -13.10
C GLU A 87 -7.12 2.12 -12.52
N LYS A 88 -8.06 2.78 -11.83
CA LYS A 88 -7.84 4.07 -11.16
C LYS A 88 -6.72 3.97 -10.13
N GLN A 89 -6.72 2.89 -9.33
CA GLN A 89 -5.68 2.69 -8.32
C GLN A 89 -4.29 2.56 -8.95
N ARG A 90 -4.13 1.83 -10.06
CA ARG A 90 -2.87 1.77 -10.80
C ARG A 90 -2.41 3.16 -11.27
N VAL A 91 -3.32 3.96 -11.82
CA VAL A 91 -2.99 5.34 -12.24
C VAL A 91 -2.60 6.24 -11.06
N VAL A 92 -3.26 6.08 -9.90
CA VAL A 92 -2.90 6.81 -8.66
C VAL A 92 -1.49 6.44 -8.20
N VAL A 93 -1.13 5.15 -8.25
CA VAL A 93 0.24 4.69 -7.95
C VAL A 93 1.23 5.22 -8.99
N ALA A 94 0.88 5.23 -10.29
CA ALA A 94 1.74 5.79 -11.34
C ALA A 94 2.07 7.27 -11.07
N ARG A 95 1.10 8.08 -10.62
CA ARG A 95 1.37 9.47 -10.23
C ARG A 95 2.42 9.57 -9.12
N ALA A 96 2.34 8.71 -8.13
CA ALA A 96 3.31 8.68 -7.05
C ALA A 96 4.70 8.24 -7.54
N LEU A 97 4.78 7.28 -8.47
CA LEU A 97 6.03 6.85 -9.11
C LEU A 97 6.63 7.92 -10.02
N ALA A 98 5.80 8.68 -10.74
CA ALA A 98 6.26 9.80 -11.57
C ALA A 98 6.99 10.89 -10.75
N GLN A 99 6.76 10.94 -9.45
CA GLN A 99 7.51 11.78 -8.52
C GLN A 99 8.95 11.29 -8.29
N GLN A 100 9.31 10.06 -8.72
CA GLN A 100 10.62 9.42 -8.52
C GLN A 100 11.08 9.48 -7.04
N PRO A 101 10.25 9.01 -6.09
CA PRO A 101 10.53 9.15 -4.67
C PRO A 101 11.59 8.14 -4.21
N LEU A 102 12.21 8.38 -3.04
CA LEU A 102 12.97 7.38 -2.29
C LEU A 102 12.05 6.53 -1.40
N LEU A 103 10.97 7.14 -0.92
CA LEU A 103 9.98 6.53 -0.03
C LEU A 103 8.57 6.69 -0.61
N LEU A 104 7.90 5.57 -0.85
CA LEU A 104 6.52 5.50 -1.27
C LEU A 104 5.65 5.06 -0.08
N LEU A 105 4.76 5.93 0.37
CA LEU A 105 3.79 5.66 1.43
C LEU A 105 2.43 5.41 0.80
N LEU A 106 1.83 4.26 1.09
CA LEU A 106 0.51 3.89 0.57
C LEU A 106 -0.42 3.59 1.75
N ASP A 107 -1.53 4.30 1.80
CA ASP A 107 -2.57 4.10 2.80
C ASP A 107 -3.73 3.32 2.18
N GLU A 108 -3.94 2.08 2.64
CA GLU A 108 -4.95 1.12 2.16
C GLU A 108 -5.03 1.00 0.62
N PRO A 109 -3.89 0.76 -0.09
CA PRO A 109 -3.87 0.82 -1.55
C PRO A 109 -4.66 -0.31 -2.23
N THR A 110 -5.06 -1.33 -1.49
CA THR A 110 -5.81 -2.49 -1.97
C THR A 110 -7.31 -2.41 -1.66
N LEU A 111 -7.74 -1.37 -0.95
CA LEU A 111 -9.13 -1.20 -0.56
C LEU A 111 -10.04 -1.10 -1.81
N HIS A 112 -11.17 -1.79 -1.78
CA HIS A 112 -12.15 -1.88 -2.88
C HIS A 112 -11.64 -2.57 -4.16
N LEU A 113 -10.49 -3.23 -4.14
CA LEU A 113 -10.01 -4.06 -5.23
C LEU A 113 -10.47 -5.52 -5.02
N ASP A 114 -10.74 -6.22 -6.10
CA ASP A 114 -10.85 -7.67 -6.05
C ASP A 114 -9.49 -8.33 -5.74
N ILE A 115 -9.53 -9.59 -5.29
CA ILE A 115 -8.31 -10.30 -4.85
C ILE A 115 -7.24 -10.35 -5.95
N GLY A 116 -7.64 -10.53 -7.22
CA GLY A 116 -6.71 -10.57 -8.33
C GLY A 116 -5.97 -9.25 -8.51
N ALA A 117 -6.71 -8.12 -8.50
CA ALA A 117 -6.15 -6.79 -8.60
C ALA A 117 -5.27 -6.41 -7.39
N GLN A 118 -5.64 -6.88 -6.18
CA GLN A 118 -4.82 -6.70 -4.96
C GLN A 118 -3.46 -7.38 -5.12
N VAL A 119 -3.45 -8.66 -5.50
CA VAL A 119 -2.24 -9.45 -5.72
C VAL A 119 -1.38 -8.81 -6.79
N GLU A 120 -1.96 -8.46 -7.95
CA GLU A 120 -1.23 -7.83 -9.04
C GLU A 120 -0.56 -6.52 -8.61
N LEU A 121 -1.26 -5.66 -7.88
CA LEU A 121 -0.72 -4.39 -7.38
C LEU A 121 0.45 -4.62 -6.43
N LEU A 122 0.29 -5.51 -5.43
CA LEU A 122 1.33 -5.78 -4.44
C LEU A 122 2.57 -6.46 -5.05
N GLU A 123 2.38 -7.36 -6.02
CA GLU A 123 3.50 -7.95 -6.77
C GLU A 123 4.28 -6.90 -7.56
N ARG A 124 3.57 -5.96 -8.22
CA ARG A 124 4.21 -4.85 -8.95
C ARG A 124 4.97 -3.94 -8.00
N LEU A 125 4.38 -3.55 -6.87
CA LEU A 125 5.04 -2.71 -5.86
C LEU A 125 6.30 -3.39 -5.31
N ARG A 126 6.24 -4.69 -5.01
CA ARG A 126 7.38 -5.47 -4.53
C ARG A 126 8.51 -5.52 -5.56
N ARG A 127 8.17 -5.75 -6.83
CA ARG A 127 9.14 -5.75 -7.94
C ARG A 127 9.80 -4.38 -8.08
N LEU A 128 9.01 -3.30 -8.10
CA LEU A 128 9.50 -1.93 -8.22
C LEU A 128 10.42 -1.55 -7.05
N ALA A 129 10.09 -1.98 -5.82
CA ALA A 129 10.95 -1.77 -4.66
C ALA A 129 12.33 -2.43 -4.84
N ALA A 130 12.36 -3.66 -5.37
CA ALA A 130 13.60 -4.39 -5.60
C ALA A 130 14.43 -3.82 -6.76
N GLU A 131 13.79 -3.44 -7.88
CA GLU A 131 14.47 -2.99 -9.09
C GLU A 131 14.97 -1.53 -9.00
N ASN A 132 14.22 -0.66 -8.32
CA ASN A 132 14.48 0.79 -8.30
C ASN A 132 14.97 1.30 -6.94
N HIS A 133 15.24 0.42 -6.00
CA HIS A 133 15.67 0.78 -4.64
C HIS A 133 14.69 1.71 -3.90
N TYR A 134 13.39 1.61 -4.20
CA TYR A 134 12.36 2.32 -3.43
C TYR A 134 12.15 1.64 -2.08
N THR A 135 11.99 2.44 -1.04
CA THR A 135 11.36 1.96 0.19
C THR A 135 9.85 2.11 0.05
N VAL A 136 9.13 1.00 0.15
CA VAL A 136 7.65 1.00 0.09
C VAL A 136 7.10 0.70 1.47
N VAL A 137 6.26 1.59 1.99
CA VAL A 137 5.52 1.40 3.24
C VAL A 137 4.04 1.37 2.93
N VAL A 138 3.39 0.26 3.26
CA VAL A 138 1.95 0.06 3.07
C VAL A 138 1.27 0.01 4.44
N VAL A 139 0.28 0.85 4.64
CA VAL A 139 -0.66 0.72 5.76
C VAL A 139 -1.83 -0.11 5.29
N THR A 140 -2.16 -1.18 6.01
CA THR A 140 -3.27 -2.06 5.68
C THR A 140 -3.78 -2.81 6.90
N HIS A 141 -5.03 -3.22 6.87
CA HIS A 141 -5.64 -4.13 7.84
C HIS A 141 -5.72 -5.57 7.31
N GLU A 142 -5.29 -5.83 6.08
CA GLU A 142 -5.35 -7.15 5.44
C GLU A 142 -4.15 -8.02 5.84
N LEU A 143 -4.30 -8.76 6.93
CA LEU A 143 -3.23 -9.55 7.54
C LEU A 143 -2.55 -10.51 6.55
N ASN A 144 -3.33 -11.26 5.78
CA ASN A 144 -2.77 -12.27 4.88
C ASN A 144 -2.04 -11.65 3.69
N MET A 145 -2.48 -10.48 3.20
CA MET A 145 -1.76 -9.74 2.15
C MET A 145 -0.44 -9.18 2.71
N ALA A 146 -0.46 -8.56 3.89
CA ALA A 146 0.77 -8.10 4.53
C ALA A 146 1.75 -9.26 4.76
N ALA A 147 1.27 -10.41 5.26
CA ALA A 147 2.11 -11.60 5.46
C ALA A 147 2.72 -12.13 4.16
N ALA A 148 1.96 -12.09 3.04
CA ALA A 148 2.40 -12.63 1.76
C ALA A 148 3.45 -11.75 1.05
N PHE A 149 3.36 -10.43 1.18
CA PHE A 149 4.14 -9.50 0.35
C PHE A 149 5.19 -8.70 1.12
N ALA A 150 5.01 -8.43 2.41
CA ALA A 150 5.96 -7.63 3.17
C ALA A 150 7.24 -8.40 3.54
N ASP A 151 8.37 -7.68 3.55
CA ASP A 151 9.64 -8.15 4.09
C ASP A 151 9.71 -7.87 5.61
N GLN A 152 9.12 -6.75 6.03
CA GLN A 152 9.01 -6.32 7.43
C GLN A 152 7.58 -5.87 7.73
N VAL A 153 7.13 -6.18 8.93
CA VAL A 153 5.81 -5.75 9.44
C VAL A 153 6.02 -4.93 10.70
N VAL A 154 5.29 -3.83 10.79
CA VAL A 154 5.17 -3.02 12.01
C VAL A 154 3.75 -3.18 12.53
N LEU A 155 3.60 -3.84 13.68
CA LEU A 155 2.30 -4.02 14.31
C LEU A 155 2.01 -2.86 15.25
N LEU A 156 0.97 -2.09 14.93
CA LEU A 156 0.53 -0.92 15.69
C LEU A 156 -0.76 -1.20 16.47
N HIS A 157 -0.84 -0.76 17.71
CA HIS A 157 -2.05 -0.83 18.51
C HIS A 157 -2.18 0.40 19.42
N LYS A 158 -3.31 1.07 19.37
CA LYS A 158 -3.62 2.27 20.20
C LYS A 158 -2.48 3.31 20.19
N GLY A 159 -1.94 3.59 18.99
CA GLY A 159 -0.87 4.57 18.79
C GLY A 159 0.53 4.13 19.24
N LYS A 160 0.71 2.86 19.61
CA LYS A 160 2.01 2.30 20.01
C LYS A 160 2.45 1.20 19.07
N CYS A 161 3.76 1.15 18.79
CA CYS A 161 4.37 0.03 18.10
C CYS A 161 4.55 -1.13 19.09
N LEU A 162 3.90 -2.26 18.82
CA LEU A 162 4.00 -3.46 19.66
C LEU A 162 5.15 -4.36 19.23
N LYS A 163 5.36 -4.50 17.93
CA LYS A 163 6.37 -5.39 17.37
C LYS A 163 6.78 -4.92 15.98
N VAL A 164 8.05 -5.11 15.66
CA VAL A 164 8.63 -4.91 14.32
C VAL A 164 9.45 -6.15 13.99
N GLY A 165 9.39 -6.61 12.76
CA GLY A 165 10.18 -7.74 12.27
C GLY A 165 9.59 -8.38 11.02
N PRO A 166 10.21 -9.44 10.52
CA PRO A 166 9.64 -10.27 9.46
C PRO A 166 8.25 -10.79 9.83
N PRO A 167 7.37 -11.05 8.87
CA PRO A 167 6.03 -11.58 9.16
C PRO A 167 6.03 -12.77 10.11
N ALA A 168 6.96 -13.72 9.94
CA ALA A 168 7.08 -14.92 10.78
C ALA A 168 7.36 -14.62 12.27
N GLU A 169 7.94 -13.49 12.59
CA GLU A 169 8.23 -13.09 13.98
C GLU A 169 7.11 -12.25 14.60
N VAL A 170 6.41 -11.48 13.77
CA VAL A 170 5.35 -10.55 14.19
C VAL A 170 4.01 -11.26 14.33
N TYR A 171 3.71 -12.21 13.45
CA TYR A 171 2.43 -12.92 13.41
C TYR A 171 2.37 -14.01 14.49
N ARG A 172 2.27 -13.56 15.72
CA ARG A 172 2.01 -14.44 16.88
C ARG A 172 0.56 -14.30 17.28
N ARG A 173 -0.10 -15.41 17.53
CA ARG A 173 -1.50 -15.49 17.86
C ARG A 173 -1.87 -14.50 18.97
N GLU A 174 -1.13 -14.52 20.08
CA GLU A 174 -1.42 -13.69 21.26
C GLU A 174 -1.36 -12.19 20.93
N LEU A 175 -0.39 -11.79 20.08
CA LEU A 175 -0.25 -10.39 19.64
C LEU A 175 -1.39 -9.98 18.71
N LEU A 176 -1.76 -10.85 17.77
CA LEU A 176 -2.83 -10.54 16.83
C LEU A 176 -4.21 -10.53 17.53
N GLU A 177 -4.49 -11.49 18.42
CA GLU A 177 -5.72 -11.51 19.22
C GLU A 177 -5.83 -10.24 20.10
N GLN A 178 -4.72 -9.75 20.66
CA GLN A 178 -4.69 -8.50 21.42
C GLN A 178 -5.02 -7.27 20.55
N VAL A 179 -4.52 -7.23 19.32
CA VAL A 179 -4.68 -6.06 18.44
C VAL A 179 -6.05 -6.03 17.78
N PHE A 180 -6.51 -7.19 17.28
CA PHE A 180 -7.75 -7.30 16.51
C PHE A 180 -8.96 -7.67 17.34
N GLU A 181 -8.77 -7.96 18.65
CA GLU A 181 -9.82 -8.31 19.60
C GLU A 181 -10.74 -9.45 19.08
N ALA A 182 -10.14 -10.41 18.36
CA ALA A 182 -10.83 -11.51 17.70
C ALA A 182 -10.10 -12.84 17.92
N PRO A 183 -10.81 -13.98 18.01
CA PRO A 183 -10.18 -15.30 18.10
C PRO A 183 -9.55 -15.66 16.77
N LEU A 184 -8.22 -15.69 16.72
CA LEU A 184 -7.44 -15.94 15.52
C LEU A 184 -6.57 -17.17 15.68
N ASP A 185 -6.36 -17.89 14.58
CA ASP A 185 -5.33 -18.92 14.45
C ASP A 185 -4.27 -18.46 13.46
N VAL A 186 -3.01 -18.81 13.74
CA VAL A 186 -1.85 -18.52 12.90
C VAL A 186 -1.19 -19.84 12.54
N GLU A 187 -1.17 -20.12 11.24
CA GLU A 187 -0.51 -21.29 10.69
C GLU A 187 0.62 -20.86 9.76
N PHE A 188 1.64 -21.68 9.57
CA PHE A 188 2.73 -21.39 8.67
C PHE A 188 2.63 -22.27 7.42
N GLY A 189 2.64 -21.64 6.25
CA GLY A 189 2.68 -22.34 4.98
C GLY A 189 4.04 -23.04 4.73
N PRO A 190 4.13 -23.85 3.66
CA PRO A 190 5.37 -24.49 3.24
C PRO A 190 6.50 -23.51 2.91
N ASP A 191 6.13 -22.27 2.56
CA ASP A 191 7.00 -21.14 2.26
C ASP A 191 7.50 -20.40 3.53
N GLY A 192 7.11 -20.87 4.71
CA GLY A 192 7.43 -20.25 6.00
C GLY A 192 6.65 -18.95 6.28
N ARG A 193 5.70 -18.56 5.42
CA ARG A 193 4.89 -17.38 5.63
C ARG A 193 3.65 -17.68 6.49
N PRO A 194 3.31 -16.78 7.44
CA PRO A 194 2.15 -16.98 8.29
C PRO A 194 0.85 -16.74 7.49
N ARG A 195 -0.17 -17.49 7.88
CA ARG A 195 -1.54 -17.37 7.41
C ARG A 195 -2.46 -17.23 8.61
N VAL A 196 -3.36 -16.28 8.56
CA VAL A 196 -4.28 -15.98 9.64
C VAL A 196 -5.69 -16.40 9.24
N SER A 197 -6.34 -17.12 10.13
CA SER A 197 -7.75 -17.52 9.99
C SER A 197 -8.54 -17.18 11.25
N ILE A 198 -9.85 -17.01 11.09
CA ILE A 198 -10.76 -16.81 12.22
C ILE A 198 -11.08 -18.18 12.79
N ARG A 199 -10.89 -18.36 14.10
CA ARG A 199 -11.29 -19.60 14.80
C ARG A 199 -12.82 -19.71 14.83
N GLY A 200 -13.35 -20.77 14.24
CA GLY A 200 -14.77 -21.01 14.17
C GLY A 200 -15.40 -21.28 15.54
N ARG A 201 -16.67 -20.91 15.70
CA ARG A 201 -17.47 -21.09 16.95
C ARG A 201 -17.57 -22.54 17.47
N LYS A 202 -17.26 -23.55 16.68
CA LYS A 202 -17.33 -24.96 17.10
C LYS A 202 -16.27 -25.36 18.15
N GLU A 203 -15.23 -24.57 18.31
CA GLU A 203 -14.17 -24.81 19.30
C GLU A 203 -14.35 -23.97 20.58
N ILE A 204 -15.26 -23.01 20.57
CA ILE A 204 -15.71 -22.30 21.79
C ILE A 204 -16.79 -23.18 22.39
N GLY A 205 -16.42 -24.13 23.26
CA GLY A 205 -17.30 -25.12 23.87
C GLY A 205 -18.61 -24.55 24.41
N LEU A 206 -19.62 -24.48 23.57
CA LEU A 206 -21.00 -24.49 23.98
C LEU A 206 -21.41 -25.96 24.07
N GLY A 207 -21.34 -26.51 25.30
CA GLY A 207 -21.78 -27.84 25.61
C GLY A 207 -23.12 -28.13 24.99
N SER A 208 -23.22 -29.23 24.26
CA SER A 208 -24.49 -29.86 23.92
C SER A 208 -25.21 -30.19 25.22
N ASP A 209 -26.27 -29.46 25.52
CA ASP A 209 -27.23 -29.82 26.55
C ASP A 209 -27.89 -31.14 26.10
N PRO A 210 -27.75 -32.26 26.82
CA PRO A 210 -28.42 -33.48 26.45
C PRO A 210 -29.91 -33.32 26.74
N ALA A 211 -30.71 -33.45 25.69
CA ALA A 211 -32.15 -33.47 25.71
C ALA A 211 -32.69 -34.31 26.90
N GLN A 212 -33.55 -33.74 27.72
CA GLN A 212 -34.41 -34.45 28.65
C GLN A 212 -35.42 -35.28 27.84
N PRO A 213 -35.59 -36.57 28.11
CA PRO A 213 -36.68 -37.34 27.57
C PRO A 213 -37.96 -37.05 28.35
N ALA A 214 -39.07 -36.97 27.66
CA ALA A 214 -40.44 -36.83 28.17
C ALA A 214 -40.92 -38.06 28.91
#